data_cd49c35b3470c732ad413c057f4446d0
#
_entry.id   cd49c35b3470c732ad413c057f4446d0
#
_cell.length_a   1.000
_cell.length_b   1.000
_cell.length_c   1.000
_cell.angle_alpha   90.00
_cell.angle_beta   90.00
_cell.angle_gamma   90.00
#
_symmetry.space_group_name_H-M   'P 1'
#
loop_
_entity.id
_entity.type
_entity.pdbx_description
1 polymer ?
#
loop_
_entity_poly.entity_id
_entity_poly.type
_entity_poly.pdbx_seq_one_letter_code
_entity_poly.pdbx_strand_id
1 'polypeptide(L)'
;MNNHSKKMGKINKEYTKLRVEFLTDKPNCMASLPGCALRASEVHHKKGRGKYHNDITTWLSVCRSCHTWIELNQSEAIELGFSIPKT
;
A
#
# COMPACT_ATOMS: atom_id res chain seq x y z
N MET A 1 10.07 22.30 17.69
CA MET A 1 9.62 21.91 17.48
C MET A 1 9.66 20.88 17.51
N ASN A 2 10.13 20.22 17.37
CA ASN A 2 9.42 19.57 17.61
C ASN A 2 9.74 18.19 17.43
N ASN A 3 9.69 17.40 18.53
CA ASN A 3 9.95 16.00 18.59
C ASN A 3 9.08 15.19 17.64
N HIS A 4 7.91 15.69 17.33
CA HIS A 4 7.03 15.08 16.36
C HIS A 4 7.64 15.00 14.96
N SER A 5 8.22 16.10 14.51
CA SER A 5 8.82 16.16 13.20
C SER A 5 9.95 15.15 13.05
N LYS A 6 10.77 15.00 14.08
CA LYS A 6 11.89 14.07 14.06
C LYS A 6 11.41 12.62 14.01
N LYS A 7 10.38 12.28 14.79
CA LYS A 7 9.80 10.93 14.76
C LYS A 7 9.20 10.61 13.41
N MET A 8 8.41 11.51 12.86
CA MET A 8 7.78 11.31 11.56
C MET A 8 8.82 11.17 10.46
N GLY A 9 9.89 11.96 10.53
CA GLY A 9 10.97 11.86 9.56
C GLY A 9 11.62 10.49 9.57
N LYS A 10 11.86 9.92 10.74
CA LYS A 10 12.47 8.61 10.88
C LYS A 10 11.55 7.52 10.32
N ILE A 11 10.27 7.57 10.66
CA ILE A 11 9.28 6.61 10.17
C ILE A 11 9.18 6.69 8.65
N ASN A 12 9.17 7.91 8.10
CA ASN A 12 9.08 8.09 6.66
C ASN A 12 10.29 7.59 5.91
N LYS A 13 11.49 7.72 6.48
CA LYS A 13 12.70 7.18 5.87
C LYS A 13 12.65 5.66 5.80
N GLU A 14 12.22 5.03 6.88
CA GLU A 14 12.08 3.59 6.93
C GLU A 14 11.06 3.11 5.91
N TYR A 15 9.91 3.76 5.88
CA TYR A 15 8.86 3.45 4.94
C TYR A 15 9.34 3.59 3.49
N THR A 16 10.03 4.68 3.18
CA THR A 16 10.54 4.91 1.83
C THR A 16 11.47 3.80 1.38
N LYS A 17 12.37 3.39 2.25
CA LYS A 17 13.29 2.30 1.97
C LYS A 17 12.54 1.00 1.71
N LEU A 18 11.63 0.65 2.60
CA LEU A 18 10.84 -0.57 2.46
C LEU A 18 9.97 -0.55 1.20
N ARG A 19 9.42 0.61 0.87
CA ARG A 19 8.59 0.78 -0.31
C ARG A 19 9.39 0.53 -1.60
N VAL A 20 10.59 1.09 -1.68
CA VAL A 20 11.44 0.88 -2.84
C VAL A 20 11.79 -0.59 -2.97
N GLU A 21 12.18 -1.23 -1.89
CA GLU A 21 12.52 -2.65 -1.89
C GLU A 21 11.32 -3.50 -2.29
N PHE A 22 10.15 -3.19 -1.76
CA PHE A 22 8.93 -3.95 -2.05
C PHE A 22 8.54 -3.84 -3.52
N LEU A 23 8.56 -2.62 -4.08
CA LEU A 23 8.20 -2.41 -5.48
C LEU A 23 9.26 -2.97 -6.44
N THR A 24 10.51 -3.01 -6.00
CA THR A 24 11.57 -3.64 -6.79
C THR A 24 11.37 -5.15 -6.86
N ASP A 25 10.97 -5.74 -5.74
CA ASP A 25 10.72 -7.18 -5.64
C ASP A 25 9.40 -7.57 -6.33
N LYS A 26 8.40 -6.70 -6.28
CA LYS A 26 7.09 -6.95 -6.86
C LYS A 26 6.69 -5.81 -7.81
N PRO A 27 7.31 -5.76 -8.99
CA PRO A 27 7.12 -4.63 -9.90
C PRO A 27 5.79 -4.61 -10.66
N ASN A 28 5.04 -5.70 -10.61
CA ASN A 28 3.77 -5.79 -11.33
C ASN A 28 2.59 -5.52 -10.40
N CYS A 29 1.55 -4.90 -10.95
CA CYS A 29 0.32 -4.66 -10.20
C CYS A 29 -0.32 -6.00 -9.84
N MET A 30 -0.53 -6.23 -8.56
CA MET A 30 -1.07 -7.50 -8.07
C MET A 30 -2.60 -7.55 -8.10
N ALA A 31 -3.26 -6.42 -8.33
CA ALA A 31 -4.72 -6.39 -8.38
C ALA A 31 -5.25 -6.76 -9.76
N SER A 32 -4.58 -6.32 -10.81
CA SER A 32 -4.96 -6.64 -12.20
C SER A 32 -6.43 -6.38 -12.51
N LEU A 33 -6.95 -5.27 -12.03
CA LEU A 33 -8.35 -4.89 -12.25
C LEU A 33 -8.53 -4.31 -13.64
N PRO A 34 -9.78 -4.19 -14.16
CA PRO A 34 -10.01 -3.56 -15.44
C PRO A 34 -9.40 -2.16 -15.48
N GLY A 35 -8.68 -1.84 -16.53
CA GLY A 35 -7.97 -0.59 -16.65
C GLY A 35 -6.60 -0.58 -15.97
N CYS A 36 -6.13 -1.75 -15.53
CA CYS A 36 -4.84 -1.88 -14.88
C CYS A 36 -3.69 -1.49 -15.81
N ALA A 37 -2.73 -0.71 -15.29
CA ALA A 37 -1.55 -0.30 -16.03
C ALA A 37 -0.47 -1.38 -16.06
N LEU A 38 -0.71 -2.53 -15.46
CA LEU A 38 0.17 -3.70 -15.38
C LEU A 38 1.35 -3.53 -14.44
N ARG A 39 2.02 -2.37 -14.45
CA ARG A 39 3.16 -2.12 -13.56
C ARG A 39 2.70 -1.43 -12.29
N ALA A 40 3.23 -1.88 -11.17
CA ALA A 40 2.94 -1.25 -9.89
C ALA A 40 3.77 0.01 -9.74
N SER A 41 3.15 1.05 -9.22
CA SER A 41 3.84 2.30 -8.89
C SER A 41 3.55 2.74 -7.48
N GLU A 42 2.62 2.06 -6.80
CA GLU A 42 2.19 2.44 -5.46
C GLU A 42 2.03 1.20 -4.58
N VAL A 43 2.02 1.43 -3.29
CA VAL A 43 1.79 0.38 -2.31
C VAL A 43 0.45 0.62 -1.63
N HIS A 44 -0.41 -0.38 -1.67
CA HIS A 44 -1.68 -0.34 -0.95
C HIS A 44 -1.51 -1.09 0.38
N HIS A 45 -1.89 -0.45 1.46
CA HIS A 45 -1.83 -1.05 2.80
C HIS A 45 -3.15 -1.76 3.07
N LYS A 46 -3.19 -3.07 2.92
CA LYS A 46 -4.43 -3.86 3.08
C LYS A 46 -5.07 -3.68 4.45
N LYS A 47 -4.27 -3.51 5.49
CA LYS A 47 -4.76 -3.31 6.86
C LYS A 47 -4.72 -1.84 7.30
N GLY A 48 -4.54 -0.91 6.35
CA GLY A 48 -4.40 0.48 6.69
C GLY A 48 -3.00 0.79 7.20
N ARG A 49 -2.79 2.03 7.62
CA ARG A 49 -1.45 2.49 7.95
C ARG A 49 -1.08 2.42 9.43
N GLY A 50 -2.01 2.45 10.33
CA GLY A 50 -1.73 2.48 11.77
C GLY A 50 -0.47 1.70 12.17
N LYS A 51 -0.60 0.71 13.02
CA LYS A 51 0.55 -0.09 13.45
C LYS A 51 1.11 -0.99 12.35
N TYR A 52 0.40 -1.15 11.24
CA TYR A 52 0.85 -1.97 10.13
C TYR A 52 1.52 -1.18 9.02
N HIS A 53 1.81 0.10 9.27
CA HIS A 53 2.37 0.97 8.24
C HIS A 53 3.63 0.40 7.57
N ASN A 54 4.55 -0.14 8.36
CA ASN A 54 5.78 -0.73 7.84
C ASN A 54 5.78 -2.26 7.82
N ASP A 55 4.62 -2.87 7.96
CA ASP A 55 4.49 -4.33 7.90
C ASP A 55 4.25 -4.75 6.46
N ILE A 56 5.32 -5.11 5.76
CA ILE A 56 5.28 -5.43 4.34
C ILE A 56 4.40 -6.65 4.03
N THR A 57 4.12 -7.49 5.01
CA THR A 57 3.24 -8.65 4.80
C THR A 57 1.80 -8.23 4.56
N THR A 58 1.45 -6.97 4.89
CA THR A 58 0.11 -6.43 4.70
C THR A 58 0.04 -5.52 3.46
N TRP A 59 1.10 -5.45 2.68
CA TRP A 59 1.16 -4.57 1.52
C TRP A 59 0.76 -5.29 0.24
N LEU A 60 0.29 -4.49 -0.72
CA LEU A 60 -0.05 -4.96 -2.06
C LEU A 60 0.52 -3.96 -3.06
N SER A 61 1.33 -4.45 -4.01
CA SER A 61 1.84 -3.55 -5.05
C SER A 61 0.77 -3.35 -6.11
N VAL A 62 0.47 -2.10 -6.44
CA VAL A 62 -0.63 -1.77 -7.34
C VAL A 62 -0.25 -0.60 -8.23
N CYS A 63 -0.93 -0.52 -9.38
CA CYS A 63 -0.85 0.67 -10.20
C CYS A 63 -1.83 1.71 -9.63
N ARG A 64 -1.70 2.96 -10.06
CA ARG A 64 -2.52 4.03 -9.52
C ARG A 64 -4.02 3.79 -9.74
N SER A 65 -4.41 3.34 -10.92
CA SER A 65 -5.83 3.14 -11.21
C SER A 65 -6.43 2.03 -10.35
N CYS A 66 -5.70 0.93 -10.14
CA CYS A 66 -6.17 -0.15 -9.27
C CYS A 66 -6.23 0.31 -7.83
N HIS A 67 -5.25 1.08 -7.38
CA HIS A 67 -5.24 1.61 -6.01
C HIS A 67 -6.44 2.52 -5.76
N THR A 68 -6.73 3.39 -6.71
CA THR A 68 -7.91 4.27 -6.63
C THR A 68 -9.20 3.46 -6.58
N TRP A 69 -9.31 2.44 -7.44
CA TRP A 69 -10.49 1.58 -7.44
C TRP A 69 -10.68 0.89 -6.09
N ILE A 70 -9.60 0.36 -5.52
CA ILE A 70 -9.66 -0.31 -4.23
C ILE A 70 -10.17 0.63 -3.14
N GLU A 71 -9.68 1.87 -3.14
CA GLU A 71 -10.09 2.84 -2.13
C GLU A 71 -11.55 3.27 -2.28
N LEU A 72 -12.04 3.32 -3.51
CA LEU A 72 -13.42 3.71 -3.77
C LEU A 72 -14.41 2.54 -3.65
N ASN A 73 -13.93 1.31 -3.66
CA ASN A 73 -14.77 0.11 -3.65
C ASN A 73 -14.32 -0.86 -2.56
N GLN A 74 -14.30 -0.38 -1.32
CA GLN A 74 -13.77 -1.15 -0.19
C GLN A 74 -14.44 -2.50 0.01
N SER A 75 -15.77 -2.56 -0.09
CA SER A 75 -16.48 -3.83 0.12
C SER A 75 -16.06 -4.88 -0.89
N GLU A 76 -15.97 -4.49 -2.16
CA GLU A 76 -15.56 -5.41 -3.22
C GLU A 76 -14.08 -5.77 -3.10
N ALA A 77 -13.25 -4.78 -2.70
CA ALA A 77 -11.83 -5.02 -2.51
C ALA A 77 -11.60 -6.05 -1.40
N ILE A 78 -12.40 -6.00 -0.35
CA ILE A 78 -12.32 -6.98 0.74
C ILE A 78 -12.69 -8.37 0.22
N GLU A 79 -13.75 -8.48 -0.57
CA GLU A 79 -14.16 -9.75 -1.15
C GLU A 79 -13.07 -10.35 -2.05
N LEU A 80 -12.34 -9.49 -2.77
CA LEU A 80 -11.29 -9.94 -3.67
C LEU A 80 -9.95 -10.17 -2.96
N GLY A 81 -9.87 -9.86 -1.68
CA GLY A 81 -8.66 -10.05 -0.91
C GLY A 81 -7.65 -8.91 -1.00
N PHE A 82 -8.04 -7.78 -1.57
CA PHE A 82 -7.16 -6.62 -1.70
C PHE A 82 -7.19 -5.70 -0.49
N SER A 83 -8.14 -5.88 0.39
CA SER A 83 -8.24 -5.12 1.64
C SER A 83 -8.69 -6.05 2.74
N ILE A 84 -8.36 -5.71 3.98
CA ILE A 84 -8.72 -6.51 5.14
C ILE A 84 -9.64 -5.65 6.02
N PRO A 85 -10.80 -6.19 6.46
CA PRO A 85 -11.71 -5.41 7.29
C PRO A 85 -11.04 -4.96 8.57
N LYS A 86 -11.35 -3.74 8.99
CA LYS A 86 -10.91 -3.24 10.28
C LYS A 86 -11.89 -3.72 11.33
N THR A 87 -11.41 -4.51 12.25
CA THR A 87 -12.24 -5.00 13.34
C THR A 87 -11.60 -4.77 14.67
#